data_d179d235f2401e37f5061ba3ac9f07ca
#
_entry.id   d179d235f2401e37f5061ba3ac9f07ca
#
_cell.length_a   1.000
_cell.length_b   1.000
_cell.length_c   1.000
_cell.angle_alpha   90.00
_cell.angle_beta   90.00
_cell.angle_gamma   90.00
#
_symmetry.space_group_name_H-M   'P 1'
#
loop_
_entity.id
_entity.type
_entity.pdbx_description
1 polymer ?
#
loop_
_entity_poly.entity_id
_entity_poly.type
_entity_poly.pdbx_seq_one_letter_code
_entity_poly.pdbx_strand_id
1 'polypeptide(L)'
;MSYTTQDVHNKIKKLLYSLTGITLTENKDIMIKNRIEKLIRNCNYRGDIMDLLNLIEQGKYVTEFINSFTTNKTHFFREDFHFLDLKDRVLPQLSKSGQKVSIWCSASSTGEEPYSIAITVKEANEELNSNIQVSIMATDIDTSVLQYAKDGIYRYSKSSKEFPSYIKPQKYFKRRTQESFSGEEVLIKVKDELKKMITFNILNLNDETYPFRDKQFDIIFCRNVLIYFSTKDQNIILKKLFKHLQIGGTLYLGHSESLQDLIHYVKRVGQNIFIKEKDFI
;
A
#
# COMPACT_ATOMS: atom_id res chain seq x y z
N MET A 1 -16.89 7.34 36.39
CA MET A 1 -16.02 8.49 36.12
C MET A 1 -16.29 8.96 34.70
N SER A 2 -16.59 10.24 34.48
CA SER A 2 -16.78 10.79 33.13
C SER A 2 -15.39 11.08 32.53
N TYR A 3 -15.04 10.40 31.47
CA TYR A 3 -13.81 10.65 30.72
C TYR A 3 -13.95 11.90 29.87
N THR A 4 -12.89 12.69 29.74
CA THR A 4 -12.87 13.84 28.83
C THR A 4 -12.63 13.41 27.37
N THR A 5 -13.00 14.22 26.42
CA THR A 5 -12.66 13.99 25.00
C THR A 5 -11.15 13.81 24.82
N GLN A 6 -10.34 14.53 25.58
CA GLN A 6 -8.89 14.45 25.53
C GLN A 6 -8.37 13.09 26.02
N ASP A 7 -8.99 12.49 27.05
CA ASP A 7 -8.62 11.16 27.54
C ASP A 7 -8.86 10.09 26.47
N VAL A 8 -10.00 10.16 25.79
CA VAL A 8 -10.34 9.27 24.65
C VAL A 8 -9.33 9.42 23.53
N HIS A 9 -9.00 10.64 23.13
CA HIS A 9 -8.02 10.90 22.06
C HIS A 9 -6.63 10.39 22.42
N ASN A 10 -6.17 10.62 23.64
CA ASN A 10 -4.88 10.15 24.11
C ASN A 10 -4.80 8.63 24.12
N LYS A 11 -5.87 7.95 24.56
CA LYS A 11 -5.93 6.49 24.55
C LYS A 11 -5.93 5.93 23.12
N ILE A 12 -6.66 6.54 22.20
CA ILE A 12 -6.64 6.17 20.78
C ILE A 12 -5.23 6.31 20.19
N LYS A 13 -4.56 7.46 20.40
CA LYS A 13 -3.19 7.68 19.92
C LYS A 13 -2.24 6.60 20.45
N LYS A 14 -2.31 6.29 21.75
CA LYS A 14 -1.47 5.26 22.40
C LYS A 14 -1.74 3.87 21.81
N LEU A 15 -3.01 3.48 21.69
CA LEU A 15 -3.40 2.18 21.13
C LEU A 15 -2.98 2.07 19.64
N LEU A 16 -3.22 3.09 18.85
CA LEU A 16 -2.85 3.07 17.44
C LEU A 16 -1.33 2.92 17.26
N TYR A 17 -0.55 3.69 18.02
CA TYR A 17 0.91 3.59 17.97
C TYR A 17 1.38 2.19 18.44
N SER A 18 0.87 1.67 19.53
CA SER A 18 1.30 0.36 20.06
C SER A 18 0.96 -0.80 19.11
N LEU A 19 -0.17 -0.72 18.41
CA LEU A 19 -0.64 -1.76 17.50
C LEU A 19 -0.04 -1.66 16.08
N THR A 20 0.29 -0.45 15.64
CA THR A 20 0.63 -0.22 14.21
C THR A 20 1.91 0.58 13.98
N GLY A 21 2.42 1.28 15.00
CA GLY A 21 3.49 2.28 14.86
C GLY A 21 3.02 3.62 14.24
N ILE A 22 1.76 3.72 13.83
CA ILE A 22 1.21 4.93 13.21
C ILE A 22 1.07 6.03 14.26
N THR A 23 1.54 7.24 13.92
CA THR A 23 1.42 8.44 14.73
C THR A 23 0.29 9.35 14.21
N LEU A 24 -0.60 9.75 15.11
CA LEU A 24 -1.60 10.79 14.82
C LEU A 24 -1.03 12.14 15.24
N THR A 25 -0.81 13.02 14.25
CA THR A 25 -0.41 14.42 14.52
C THR A 25 -1.54 15.17 15.23
N GLU A 26 -1.17 16.17 16.03
CA GLU A 26 -2.10 17.05 16.75
C GLU A 26 -3.03 17.80 15.75
N ASN A 27 -4.22 18.22 16.22
CA ASN A 27 -5.26 18.95 15.47
C ASN A 27 -6.09 18.15 14.43
N LYS A 28 -6.40 16.89 14.71
CA LYS A 28 -7.31 16.08 13.86
C LYS A 28 -8.59 15.63 14.56
N ASP A 29 -9.15 16.44 15.45
CA ASP A 29 -10.31 16.08 16.28
C ASP A 29 -11.53 15.62 15.46
N ILE A 30 -11.85 16.33 14.38
CA ILE A 30 -12.95 15.96 13.47
C ILE A 30 -12.67 14.59 12.82
N MET A 31 -11.42 14.35 12.41
CA MET A 31 -11.03 13.08 11.82
C MET A 31 -11.14 11.94 12.84
N ILE A 32 -10.67 12.15 14.06
CA ILE A 32 -10.75 11.16 15.15
C ILE A 32 -12.22 10.86 15.45
N LYS A 33 -13.08 11.87 15.56
CA LYS A 33 -14.53 11.69 15.76
C LYS A 33 -15.16 10.80 14.68
N ASN A 34 -14.93 11.11 13.41
CA ASN A 34 -15.44 10.32 12.30
C ASN A 34 -14.96 8.86 12.31
N ARG A 35 -13.72 8.65 12.74
CA ARG A 35 -13.12 7.31 12.86
C ARG A 35 -13.67 6.53 14.05
N ILE A 36 -13.95 7.20 15.17
CA ILE A 36 -14.67 6.62 16.31
C ILE A 36 -16.06 6.15 15.88
N GLU A 37 -16.81 6.97 15.16
CA GLU A 37 -18.14 6.61 14.67
C GLU A 37 -18.07 5.40 13.70
N LYS A 38 -17.04 5.35 12.84
CA LYS A 38 -16.79 4.19 11.98
C LYS A 38 -16.47 2.94 12.81
N LEU A 39 -15.63 3.06 13.83
CA LEU A 39 -15.25 1.96 14.73
C LEU A 39 -16.48 1.39 15.46
N ILE A 40 -17.30 2.25 16.08
CA ILE A 40 -18.51 1.85 16.79
C ILE A 40 -19.45 1.07 15.87
N ARG A 41 -19.64 1.55 14.63
CA ARG A 41 -20.45 0.84 13.62
C ARG A 41 -19.87 -0.51 13.26
N ASN A 42 -18.56 -0.57 13.00
CA ASN A 42 -17.88 -1.80 12.58
C ASN A 42 -17.91 -2.88 13.68
N CYS A 43 -17.81 -2.46 14.95
CA CYS A 43 -17.91 -3.37 16.10
C CYS A 43 -19.36 -3.68 16.51
N ASN A 44 -20.37 -3.02 15.91
CA ASN A 44 -21.77 -3.02 16.38
C ASN A 44 -21.88 -2.79 17.89
N TYR A 45 -21.05 -1.87 18.41
CA TYR A 45 -20.90 -1.63 19.85
C TYR A 45 -21.89 -0.57 20.33
N ARG A 46 -22.52 -0.80 21.51
CA ARG A 46 -23.55 0.09 22.08
C ARG A 46 -23.18 0.66 23.45
N GLY A 47 -21.96 0.41 23.93
CA GLY A 47 -21.48 0.89 25.22
C GLY A 47 -20.69 2.19 25.12
N ASP A 48 -20.03 2.56 26.20
CA ASP A 48 -19.14 3.72 26.28
C ASP A 48 -17.88 3.52 25.41
N ILE A 49 -17.36 4.58 24.84
CA ILE A 49 -16.17 4.52 23.96
C ILE A 49 -14.91 4.09 24.72
N MET A 50 -14.76 4.49 26.00
CA MET A 50 -13.62 4.09 26.82
C MET A 50 -13.64 2.60 27.11
N ASP A 51 -14.83 2.03 27.33
CA ASP A 51 -15.00 0.59 27.51
C ASP A 51 -14.62 -0.18 26.23
N LEU A 52 -15.03 0.33 25.06
CA LEU A 52 -14.60 -0.23 23.77
C LEU A 52 -13.06 -0.19 23.63
N LEU A 53 -12.42 0.93 23.96
CA LEU A 53 -10.97 1.07 23.89
C LEU A 53 -10.25 0.14 24.90
N ASN A 54 -10.85 -0.11 26.08
CA ASN A 54 -10.34 -1.10 27.05
C ASN A 54 -10.44 -2.53 26.49
N LEU A 55 -11.51 -2.86 25.78
CA LEU A 55 -11.66 -4.16 25.11
C LEU A 55 -10.63 -4.33 23.98
N ILE A 56 -10.32 -3.26 23.24
CA ILE A 56 -9.29 -3.28 22.20
C ILE A 56 -7.90 -3.51 22.82
N GLU A 57 -7.60 -2.86 23.94
CA GLU A 57 -6.35 -3.06 24.69
C GLU A 57 -6.20 -4.50 25.20
N GLN A 58 -7.32 -5.19 25.47
CA GLN A 58 -7.39 -6.61 25.83
C GLN A 58 -7.37 -7.57 24.62
N GLY A 59 -7.20 -7.05 23.40
CA GLY A 59 -7.11 -7.85 22.18
C GLY A 59 -8.44 -8.10 21.43
N LYS A 60 -9.60 -7.56 21.91
CA LYS A 60 -10.87 -7.63 21.19
C LYS A 60 -10.99 -6.46 20.21
N TYR A 61 -11.64 -6.68 19.07
CA TYR A 61 -11.89 -5.64 18.05
C TYR A 61 -10.64 -4.92 17.50
N VAL A 62 -9.46 -5.55 17.62
CA VAL A 62 -8.19 -4.95 17.15
C VAL A 62 -8.20 -4.70 15.65
N THR A 63 -8.72 -5.66 14.87
CA THR A 63 -8.84 -5.53 13.41
C THR A 63 -9.76 -4.37 13.01
N GLU A 64 -10.93 -4.27 13.63
CA GLU A 64 -11.89 -3.20 13.37
C GLU A 64 -11.32 -1.83 13.76
N PHE A 65 -10.54 -1.78 14.83
CA PHE A 65 -9.84 -0.58 15.26
C PHE A 65 -8.80 -0.15 14.21
N ILE A 66 -7.90 -1.04 13.81
CA ILE A 66 -6.90 -0.76 12.79
C ILE A 66 -7.56 -0.30 11.49
N ASN A 67 -8.53 -1.05 10.96
CA ASN A 67 -9.27 -0.72 9.74
C ASN A 67 -10.04 0.61 9.83
N SER A 68 -10.38 1.06 11.04
CA SER A 68 -11.04 2.34 11.25
C SER A 68 -10.07 3.51 11.30
N PHE A 69 -8.81 3.26 11.70
CA PHE A 69 -7.82 4.32 11.90
C PHE A 69 -6.74 4.41 10.81
N THR A 70 -6.69 3.49 9.87
CA THR A 70 -5.84 3.57 8.67
C THR A 70 -6.32 4.63 7.68
N THR A 71 -5.40 5.14 6.86
CA THR A 71 -5.68 6.10 5.78
C THR A 71 -5.29 5.48 4.45
N ASN A 72 -6.28 5.23 3.60
CA ASN A 72 -6.15 4.37 2.43
C ASN A 72 -6.35 5.13 1.10
N LYS A 73 -5.95 6.42 1.04
CA LYS A 73 -6.10 7.22 -0.18
C LYS A 73 -5.07 6.80 -1.22
N THR A 74 -5.54 6.21 -2.30
CA THR A 74 -4.73 5.79 -3.45
C THR A 74 -5.51 5.97 -4.74
N HIS A 75 -4.87 5.81 -5.90
CA HIS A 75 -5.48 5.76 -7.22
C HIS A 75 -4.55 5.03 -8.20
N PHE A 76 -5.08 4.58 -9.33
CA PHE A 76 -4.29 3.94 -10.38
C PHE A 76 -3.19 4.88 -10.88
N PHE A 77 -2.01 4.33 -11.11
CA PHE A 77 -0.84 5.05 -11.63
C PHE A 77 -0.46 6.32 -10.87
N ARG A 78 -0.72 6.36 -9.55
CA ARG A 78 -0.27 7.47 -8.70
C ARG A 78 1.24 7.66 -8.83
N GLU A 79 1.69 8.90 -9.16
CA GLU A 79 3.10 9.22 -9.45
C GLU A 79 3.62 8.33 -10.60
N ASP A 80 2.99 8.49 -11.78
CA ASP A 80 3.10 7.61 -12.97
C ASP A 80 4.54 7.46 -13.50
N PHE A 81 5.42 8.41 -13.22
CA PHE A 81 6.84 8.33 -13.57
C PHE A 81 7.56 7.11 -12.96
N HIS A 82 7.08 6.56 -11.84
CA HIS A 82 7.60 5.31 -11.28
C HIS A 82 7.25 4.10 -12.16
N PHE A 83 6.05 4.09 -12.73
CA PHE A 83 5.62 3.01 -13.62
C PHE A 83 6.26 3.13 -15.00
N LEU A 84 6.55 4.35 -15.47
CA LEU A 84 7.36 4.58 -16.67
C LEU A 84 8.80 4.08 -16.45
N ASP A 85 9.44 4.42 -15.34
CA ASP A 85 10.78 3.90 -15.02
C ASP A 85 10.80 2.37 -14.91
N LEU A 86 9.78 1.78 -14.27
CA LEU A 86 9.62 0.33 -14.21
C LEU A 86 9.58 -0.27 -15.61
N LYS A 87 8.76 0.29 -16.51
CA LYS A 87 8.56 -0.19 -17.89
C LYS A 87 9.82 -0.01 -18.75
N ASP A 88 10.42 1.19 -18.72
CA ASP A 88 11.41 1.60 -19.72
C ASP A 88 12.85 1.28 -19.29
N ARG A 89 13.14 1.16 -17.98
CA ARG A 89 14.47 0.87 -17.46
C ARG A 89 14.57 -0.51 -16.79
N VAL A 90 13.72 -0.78 -15.81
CA VAL A 90 13.90 -1.94 -14.91
C VAL A 90 13.55 -3.24 -15.60
N LEU A 91 12.33 -3.33 -16.16
CA LEU A 91 11.86 -4.57 -16.80
C LEU A 91 12.71 -4.97 -18.02
N PRO A 92 13.17 -4.06 -18.92
CA PRO A 92 14.09 -4.42 -19.99
C PRO A 92 15.45 -4.96 -19.52
N GLN A 93 15.94 -4.48 -18.37
CA GLN A 93 17.18 -5.00 -17.77
C GLN A 93 16.96 -6.41 -17.20
N LEU A 94 15.87 -6.61 -16.44
CA LEU A 94 15.54 -7.89 -15.82
C LEU A 94 15.12 -8.95 -16.84
N SER A 95 14.55 -8.56 -17.99
CA SER A 95 14.15 -9.51 -19.06
C SER A 95 15.33 -10.31 -19.59
N LYS A 96 16.54 -9.73 -19.59
CA LYS A 96 17.76 -10.37 -20.08
C LYS A 96 18.24 -11.53 -19.22
N SER A 97 17.83 -11.58 -17.95
CA SER A 97 18.24 -12.64 -17.03
C SER A 97 17.47 -13.95 -17.23
N GLY A 98 16.29 -13.89 -17.87
CA GLY A 98 15.37 -15.03 -18.01
C GLY A 98 14.77 -15.52 -16.68
N GLN A 99 15.06 -14.84 -15.56
CA GLN A 99 14.58 -15.22 -14.24
C GLN A 99 13.20 -14.62 -13.96
N LYS A 100 12.47 -15.26 -13.04
CA LYS A 100 11.20 -14.71 -12.57
C LYS A 100 11.46 -13.51 -11.66
N VAL A 101 10.87 -12.38 -12.00
CA VAL A 101 10.98 -11.14 -11.23
C VAL A 101 10.04 -11.15 -10.04
N SER A 102 10.55 -10.82 -8.86
CA SER A 102 9.78 -10.70 -7.63
C SER A 102 9.63 -9.23 -7.23
N ILE A 103 8.38 -8.79 -7.07
CA ILE A 103 8.04 -7.40 -6.69
C ILE A 103 7.27 -7.41 -5.39
N TRP A 104 7.60 -6.48 -4.49
CA TRP A 104 6.84 -6.25 -3.27
C TRP A 104 6.25 -4.84 -3.25
N CYS A 105 4.92 -4.76 -3.17
CA CYS A 105 4.15 -3.56 -2.88
C CYS A 105 3.81 -3.58 -1.39
N SER A 106 4.50 -2.78 -0.58
CA SER A 106 4.51 -2.92 0.88
C SER A 106 3.34 -2.27 1.60
N ALA A 107 2.59 -1.39 0.93
CA ALA A 107 1.37 -0.76 1.43
C ALA A 107 0.36 -0.63 0.28
N SER A 108 -0.31 -1.73 -0.04
CA SER A 108 -1.11 -1.88 -1.26
C SER A 108 -2.46 -1.17 -1.23
N SER A 109 -2.93 -0.78 -0.05
CA SER A 109 -4.24 -0.16 0.15
C SER A 109 -5.34 -0.94 -0.60
N THR A 110 -6.23 -0.27 -1.31
CA THR A 110 -7.33 -0.85 -2.09
C THR A 110 -6.89 -1.53 -3.40
N GLY A 111 -5.58 -1.65 -3.66
CA GLY A 111 -5.03 -2.49 -4.73
C GLY A 111 -4.67 -1.79 -6.02
N GLU A 112 -4.93 -0.49 -6.16
CA GLU A 112 -4.63 0.25 -7.40
C GLU A 112 -3.14 0.24 -7.76
N GLU A 113 -2.24 0.31 -6.76
CA GLU A 113 -0.79 0.25 -6.99
C GLU A 113 -0.34 -1.13 -7.51
N PRO A 114 -0.62 -2.26 -6.84
CA PRO A 114 -0.19 -3.56 -7.37
C PRO A 114 -0.83 -3.90 -8.72
N TYR A 115 -2.06 -3.44 -9.00
CA TYR A 115 -2.64 -3.60 -10.33
C TYR A 115 -1.98 -2.69 -11.37
N SER A 116 -1.59 -1.46 -11.01
CA SER A 116 -0.80 -0.60 -11.91
C SER A 116 0.55 -1.22 -12.24
N ILE A 117 1.23 -1.86 -11.27
CA ILE A 117 2.45 -2.64 -11.50
C ILE A 117 2.18 -3.78 -12.49
N ALA A 118 1.13 -4.57 -12.27
CA ALA A 118 0.78 -5.70 -13.13
C ALA A 118 0.45 -5.24 -14.58
N ILE A 119 -0.28 -4.13 -14.73
CA ILE A 119 -0.57 -3.53 -16.03
C ILE A 119 0.73 -3.08 -16.71
N THR A 120 1.63 -2.42 -15.98
CA THR A 120 2.93 -1.97 -16.49
C THR A 120 3.77 -3.14 -17.01
N VAL A 121 3.78 -4.27 -16.30
CA VAL A 121 4.46 -5.49 -16.75
C VAL A 121 3.85 -6.03 -18.05
N LYS A 122 2.53 -6.00 -18.19
CA LYS A 122 1.86 -6.44 -19.43
C LYS A 122 2.18 -5.54 -20.62
N GLU A 123 2.18 -4.21 -20.41
CA GLU A 123 2.57 -3.25 -21.43
C GLU A 123 4.04 -3.43 -21.85
N ALA A 124 4.95 -3.59 -20.88
CA ALA A 124 6.36 -3.86 -21.16
C ALA A 124 6.57 -5.16 -21.95
N ASN A 125 5.87 -6.23 -21.59
CA ASN A 125 5.96 -7.51 -22.32
C ASN A 125 5.50 -7.40 -23.78
N GLU A 126 4.44 -6.63 -24.06
CA GLU A 126 4.01 -6.39 -25.44
C GLU A 126 5.03 -5.56 -26.21
N GLU A 127 5.50 -4.46 -25.63
CA GLU A 127 6.42 -3.54 -26.29
C GLU A 127 7.79 -4.21 -26.57
N LEU A 128 8.28 -5.03 -25.63
CA LEU A 128 9.55 -5.75 -25.77
C LEU A 128 9.42 -7.08 -26.53
N ASN A 129 8.20 -7.46 -26.95
CA ASN A 129 7.90 -8.80 -27.47
C ASN A 129 8.50 -9.90 -26.60
N SER A 130 8.34 -9.78 -25.27
CA SER A 130 8.94 -10.65 -24.25
C SER A 130 7.87 -11.31 -23.37
N ASN A 131 8.30 -12.23 -22.53
CA ASN A 131 7.42 -12.89 -21.55
C ASN A 131 8.08 -12.88 -20.16
N ILE A 132 8.30 -11.67 -19.63
CA ILE A 132 8.84 -11.49 -18.28
C ILE A 132 7.85 -12.04 -17.28
N GLN A 133 8.23 -13.11 -16.59
CA GLN A 133 7.42 -13.71 -15.53
C GLN A 133 7.58 -12.89 -14.24
N VAL A 134 6.47 -12.40 -13.70
CA VAL A 134 6.48 -11.57 -12.49
C VAL A 134 5.59 -12.18 -11.42
N SER A 135 6.02 -12.13 -10.17
CA SER A 135 5.16 -12.34 -9.01
C SER A 135 5.15 -11.08 -8.15
N ILE A 136 3.97 -10.57 -7.87
CA ILE A 136 3.76 -9.37 -7.07
C ILE A 136 3.22 -9.80 -5.72
N MET A 137 3.94 -9.50 -4.64
CA MET A 137 3.42 -9.60 -3.29
C MET A 137 2.93 -8.21 -2.88
N ALA A 138 1.66 -8.13 -2.53
CA ALA A 138 1.00 -6.91 -2.08
C ALA A 138 0.62 -7.07 -0.62
N THR A 139 1.06 -6.16 0.23
CA THR A 139 0.78 -6.22 1.68
C THR A 139 0.13 -4.96 2.17
N ASP A 140 -0.70 -5.08 3.19
CA ASP A 140 -1.28 -3.97 3.94
C ASP A 140 -1.66 -4.44 5.35
N ILE A 141 -1.78 -3.53 6.28
CA ILE A 141 -2.24 -3.84 7.64
C ILE A 141 -3.77 -3.87 7.73
N ASP A 142 -4.46 -3.14 6.84
CA ASP A 142 -5.92 -3.02 6.80
C ASP A 142 -6.53 -4.19 6.00
N THR A 143 -7.19 -5.09 6.72
CA THR A 143 -7.80 -6.28 6.11
C THR A 143 -8.98 -5.94 5.19
N SER A 144 -9.68 -4.83 5.44
CA SER A 144 -10.83 -4.42 4.63
C SER A 144 -10.41 -3.95 3.24
N VAL A 145 -9.29 -3.22 3.14
CA VAL A 145 -8.76 -2.79 1.84
C VAL A 145 -8.13 -3.94 1.08
N LEU A 146 -7.49 -4.90 1.76
CA LEU A 146 -7.00 -6.12 1.12
C LEU A 146 -8.14 -6.95 0.51
N GLN A 147 -9.29 -7.03 1.19
CA GLN A 147 -10.46 -7.71 0.64
C GLN A 147 -10.98 -6.96 -0.59
N TYR A 148 -11.11 -5.62 -0.51
CA TYR A 148 -11.50 -4.79 -1.64
C TYR A 148 -10.54 -4.97 -2.84
N ALA A 149 -9.24 -5.00 -2.58
CA ALA A 149 -8.22 -5.25 -3.60
C ALA A 149 -8.37 -6.64 -4.26
N LYS A 150 -8.63 -7.69 -3.46
CA LYS A 150 -8.89 -9.06 -3.97
C LYS A 150 -10.14 -9.11 -4.84
N ASP A 151 -11.20 -8.39 -4.48
CA ASP A 151 -12.43 -8.29 -5.28
C ASP A 151 -12.13 -7.57 -6.61
N GLY A 152 -11.26 -6.56 -6.57
CA GLY A 152 -10.76 -5.83 -7.74
C GLY A 152 -11.88 -5.17 -8.54
N ILE A 153 -12.85 -4.58 -7.84
CA ILE A 153 -14.00 -3.87 -8.44
C ILE A 153 -13.89 -2.41 -8.02
N TYR A 154 -13.81 -1.51 -8.99
CA TYR A 154 -13.62 -0.09 -8.78
C TYR A 154 -14.69 0.74 -9.45
N ARG A 155 -15.05 1.87 -8.84
CA ARG A 155 -15.84 2.90 -9.51
C ARG A 155 -14.98 3.57 -10.57
N TYR A 156 -15.56 3.84 -11.73
CA TYR A 156 -14.84 4.45 -12.83
C TYR A 156 -15.65 5.60 -13.44
N SER A 157 -15.01 6.73 -13.59
CA SER A 157 -15.55 7.85 -14.36
C SER A 157 -14.70 8.12 -15.59
N LYS A 158 -15.33 8.23 -16.77
CA LYS A 158 -14.63 8.60 -18.00
C LYS A 158 -14.00 10.00 -17.93
N SER A 159 -14.53 10.87 -17.07
CA SER A 159 -14.01 12.21 -16.84
C SER A 159 -12.84 12.23 -15.84
N SER A 160 -12.65 11.17 -15.05
CA SER A 160 -11.49 11.03 -14.19
C SER A 160 -10.26 10.67 -15.02
N LYS A 161 -9.16 11.42 -14.83
CA LYS A 161 -7.85 11.09 -15.43
C LYS A 161 -7.12 10.02 -14.59
N GLU A 162 -7.84 8.96 -14.20
CA GLU A 162 -7.29 7.90 -13.34
C GLU A 162 -6.23 7.05 -14.05
N PHE A 163 -6.30 6.97 -15.36
CA PHE A 163 -5.34 6.22 -16.16
C PHE A 163 -4.55 7.18 -17.05
N PRO A 164 -3.22 7.00 -17.17
CA PRO A 164 -2.42 7.71 -18.16
C PRO A 164 -2.94 7.46 -19.57
N SER A 165 -2.73 8.41 -20.49
CA SER A 165 -3.25 8.36 -21.85
C SER A 165 -2.74 7.16 -22.67
N TYR A 166 -1.58 6.62 -22.30
CA TYR A 166 -0.99 5.43 -22.94
C TYR A 166 -1.60 4.11 -22.45
N ILE A 167 -2.39 4.12 -21.37
CA ILE A 167 -3.09 2.93 -20.86
C ILE A 167 -4.52 2.88 -21.40
N LYS A 168 -4.88 1.75 -21.99
CA LYS A 168 -6.25 1.47 -22.45
C LYS A 168 -6.98 0.59 -21.43
N PRO A 169 -7.81 1.15 -20.52
CA PRO A 169 -8.41 0.39 -19.42
C PRO A 169 -9.21 -0.83 -19.87
N GLN A 170 -9.89 -0.78 -21.00
CA GLN A 170 -10.68 -1.90 -21.57
C GLN A 170 -9.82 -3.15 -21.84
N LYS A 171 -8.51 -3.02 -21.97
CA LYS A 171 -7.58 -4.14 -22.14
C LYS A 171 -7.46 -4.94 -20.84
N TYR A 172 -7.55 -4.29 -19.67
CA TYR A 172 -7.24 -4.82 -18.35
C TYR A 172 -8.46 -5.01 -17.46
N PHE A 173 -9.57 -4.37 -17.79
CA PHE A 173 -10.77 -4.39 -16.99
C PHE A 173 -11.99 -4.84 -17.81
N LYS A 174 -12.91 -5.54 -17.13
CA LYS A 174 -14.30 -5.74 -17.60
C LYS A 174 -15.13 -4.58 -17.09
N ARG A 175 -15.95 -3.98 -17.94
CA ARG A 175 -16.85 -2.87 -17.57
C ARG A 175 -18.25 -3.40 -17.30
N ARG A 176 -18.88 -2.84 -16.27
CA ARG A 176 -20.32 -3.01 -15.97
C ARG A 176 -20.92 -1.65 -15.65
N THR A 177 -22.06 -1.36 -16.21
CA THR A 177 -22.91 -0.22 -15.85
C THR A 177 -24.01 -0.71 -14.93
N GLN A 178 -24.29 0.04 -13.87
CA GLN A 178 -25.42 -0.23 -12.96
C GLN A 178 -26.12 1.07 -12.60
N GLU A 179 -27.42 0.99 -12.32
CA GLU A 179 -28.16 2.12 -11.75
C GLU A 179 -27.81 2.28 -10.28
N SER A 180 -27.64 3.52 -9.84
CA SER A 180 -27.45 3.90 -8.43
C SER A 180 -28.38 5.05 -8.06
N PHE A 181 -28.52 5.34 -6.77
CA PHE A 181 -29.33 6.48 -6.29
C PHE A 181 -28.89 7.83 -6.87
N SER A 182 -27.63 7.96 -7.29
CA SER A 182 -27.05 9.17 -7.89
C SER A 182 -27.03 9.16 -9.41
N GLY A 183 -27.66 8.18 -10.06
CA GLY A 183 -27.66 7.99 -11.50
C GLY A 183 -26.83 6.78 -11.96
N GLU A 184 -26.45 6.75 -13.23
CA GLU A 184 -25.69 5.65 -13.83
C GLU A 184 -24.28 5.62 -13.27
N GLU A 185 -23.89 4.52 -12.63
CA GLU A 185 -22.54 4.27 -12.11
C GLU A 185 -21.82 3.25 -13.00
N VAL A 186 -20.60 3.56 -13.38
CA VAL A 186 -19.73 2.64 -14.10
C VAL A 186 -18.77 1.95 -13.15
N LEU A 187 -18.81 0.63 -13.14
CA LEU A 187 -17.85 -0.21 -12.43
C LEU A 187 -16.90 -0.86 -13.43
N ILE A 188 -15.63 -0.95 -13.03
CA ILE A 188 -14.62 -1.73 -13.72
C ILE A 188 -14.14 -2.85 -12.81
N LYS A 189 -14.01 -4.06 -13.36
CA LYS A 189 -13.49 -5.24 -12.66
C LYS A 189 -12.19 -5.69 -13.31
N VAL A 190 -11.16 -5.83 -12.49
CA VAL A 190 -9.85 -6.35 -12.93
C VAL A 190 -10.00 -7.74 -13.54
N LYS A 191 -9.38 -7.98 -14.69
CA LYS A 191 -9.33 -9.30 -15.34
C LYS A 191 -8.46 -10.28 -14.55
N ASP A 192 -8.83 -11.56 -14.61
CA ASP A 192 -8.20 -12.63 -13.83
C ASP A 192 -6.71 -12.81 -14.15
N GLU A 193 -6.29 -12.48 -15.36
CA GLU A 193 -4.87 -12.53 -15.77
C GLU A 193 -3.97 -11.60 -14.95
N LEU A 194 -4.46 -10.42 -14.53
CA LEU A 194 -3.73 -9.52 -13.62
C LEU A 194 -3.80 -10.03 -12.19
N LYS A 195 -4.97 -10.50 -11.75
CA LYS A 195 -5.15 -11.04 -10.39
C LYS A 195 -4.20 -12.19 -10.10
N LYS A 196 -3.95 -13.08 -11.07
CA LYS A 196 -3.03 -14.22 -10.95
C LYS A 196 -1.57 -13.81 -10.73
N MET A 197 -1.20 -12.56 -11.07
CA MET A 197 0.15 -12.04 -10.83
C MET A 197 0.37 -11.58 -9.40
N ILE A 198 -0.71 -11.38 -8.61
CA ILE A 198 -0.67 -10.69 -7.32
C ILE A 198 -1.14 -11.62 -6.20
N THR A 199 -0.39 -11.62 -5.10
CA THR A 199 -0.79 -12.27 -3.84
C THR A 199 -0.94 -11.21 -2.76
N PHE A 200 -2.12 -11.12 -2.15
CA PHE A 200 -2.43 -10.16 -1.09
C PHE A 200 -2.29 -10.79 0.28
N ASN A 201 -1.48 -10.20 1.15
CA ASN A 201 -1.20 -10.66 2.52
C ASN A 201 -1.31 -9.53 3.53
N ILE A 202 -1.67 -9.88 4.76
CA ILE A 202 -1.65 -8.94 5.88
C ILE A 202 -0.19 -8.78 6.33
N LEU A 203 0.24 -7.53 6.53
CA LEU A 203 1.55 -7.22 7.11
C LEU A 203 1.50 -5.89 7.83
N ASN A 204 2.03 -5.85 9.04
CA ASN A 204 2.34 -4.62 9.74
C ASN A 204 3.81 -4.25 9.49
N LEU A 205 4.07 -3.11 8.86
CA LEU A 205 5.44 -2.63 8.62
C LEU A 205 6.21 -2.35 9.93
N ASN A 206 5.47 -2.20 11.04
CA ASN A 206 6.08 -2.01 12.36
C ASN A 206 6.52 -3.31 13.04
N ASP A 207 6.09 -4.49 12.58
CA ASP A 207 6.52 -5.78 13.15
C ASP A 207 8.05 -5.88 13.19
N GLU A 208 8.60 -6.50 14.22
CA GLU A 208 10.07 -6.65 14.38
C GLU A 208 10.69 -7.36 13.19
N THR A 209 10.04 -8.41 12.69
CA THR A 209 10.49 -9.21 11.54
C THR A 209 9.33 -9.44 10.59
N TYR A 210 9.64 -9.57 9.29
CA TYR A 210 8.64 -9.92 8.30
C TYR A 210 8.64 -11.44 8.02
N PRO A 211 7.47 -12.03 7.67
CA PRO A 211 7.34 -13.49 7.51
C PRO A 211 7.97 -14.01 6.20
N PHE A 212 8.92 -13.30 5.64
CA PHE A 212 9.55 -13.62 4.35
C PHE A 212 10.84 -14.41 4.51
N ARG A 213 11.36 -14.58 5.74
CA ARG A 213 12.67 -15.18 6.02
C ARG A 213 13.76 -14.51 5.16
N ASP A 214 14.48 -15.30 4.37
CA ASP A 214 15.57 -14.83 3.51
C ASP A 214 15.11 -14.40 2.10
N LYS A 215 13.79 -14.29 1.88
CA LYS A 215 13.26 -13.89 0.57
C LYS A 215 13.70 -12.46 0.26
N GLN A 216 14.34 -12.32 -0.89
CA GLN A 216 14.70 -11.03 -1.46
C GLN A 216 13.86 -10.70 -2.67
N PHE A 217 13.64 -9.42 -2.91
CA PHE A 217 12.86 -8.90 -4.01
C PHE A 217 13.76 -8.14 -4.98
N ASP A 218 13.48 -8.24 -6.26
CA ASP A 218 14.11 -7.42 -7.31
C ASP A 218 13.66 -5.98 -7.21
N ILE A 219 12.41 -5.77 -6.79
CA ILE A 219 11.77 -4.45 -6.75
C ILE A 219 10.91 -4.33 -5.51
N ILE A 220 11.02 -3.20 -4.81
CA ILE A 220 10.13 -2.85 -3.69
C ILE A 220 9.48 -1.49 -3.97
N PHE A 221 8.14 -1.45 -3.85
CA PHE A 221 7.36 -0.23 -3.78
C PHE A 221 6.96 0.01 -2.32
N CYS A 222 7.49 1.07 -1.71
CA CYS A 222 7.09 1.54 -0.39
C CYS A 222 6.72 3.02 -0.52
N ARG A 223 5.48 3.29 -0.89
CA ARG A 223 5.06 4.62 -1.32
C ARG A 223 3.90 5.16 -0.50
N ASN A 224 4.04 6.41 -0.06
CA ASN A 224 3.01 7.17 0.63
C ASN A 224 2.49 6.50 1.93
N VAL A 225 3.35 5.76 2.60
CA VAL A 225 3.06 5.06 3.86
C VAL A 225 3.99 5.48 4.99
N LEU A 226 5.27 5.76 4.72
CA LEU A 226 6.24 6.17 5.75
C LEU A 226 5.86 7.49 6.42
N ILE A 227 5.13 8.34 5.72
CA ILE A 227 4.61 9.62 6.24
C ILE A 227 3.73 9.49 7.49
N TYR A 228 3.25 8.29 7.81
CA TYR A 228 2.43 8.01 9.00
C TYR A 228 3.26 7.57 10.21
N PHE A 229 4.56 7.36 10.06
CA PHE A 229 5.46 6.90 11.10
C PHE A 229 6.38 8.02 11.61
N SER A 230 6.85 7.88 12.86
CA SER A 230 7.90 8.75 13.36
C SER A 230 9.20 8.57 12.55
N THR A 231 10.07 9.59 12.52
CA THR A 231 11.38 9.49 11.83
C THR A 231 12.19 8.27 12.27
N LYS A 232 12.13 7.94 13.58
CA LYS A 232 12.78 6.75 14.15
C LYS A 232 12.21 5.47 13.53
N ASP A 233 10.88 5.35 13.50
CA ASP A 233 10.20 4.16 12.99
C ASP A 233 10.36 4.04 11.46
N GLN A 234 10.37 5.16 10.73
CA GLN A 234 10.71 5.18 9.30
C GLN A 234 12.07 4.55 9.03
N ASN A 235 13.11 4.91 9.79
CA ASN A 235 14.44 4.32 9.65
C ASN A 235 14.43 2.81 9.92
N ILE A 236 13.72 2.35 10.94
CA ILE A 236 13.60 0.93 11.27
C ILE A 236 12.90 0.18 10.12
N ILE A 237 11.79 0.72 9.61
CA ILE A 237 11.04 0.13 8.50
C ILE A 237 11.91 0.08 7.24
N LEU A 238 12.56 1.19 6.88
CA LEU A 238 13.45 1.26 5.70
C LEU A 238 14.58 0.23 5.78
N LYS A 239 15.22 0.05 6.93
CA LYS A 239 16.26 -0.97 7.12
C LYS A 239 15.71 -2.39 6.91
N LYS A 240 14.50 -2.69 7.38
CA LYS A 240 13.84 -3.98 7.16
C LYS A 240 13.51 -4.20 5.67
N LEU A 241 12.95 -3.19 4.99
CA LEU A 241 12.69 -3.25 3.54
C LEU A 241 14.00 -3.48 2.77
N PHE A 242 15.03 -2.74 3.12
CA PHE A 242 16.32 -2.80 2.46
C PHE A 242 17.01 -4.16 2.61
N LYS A 243 16.83 -4.84 3.77
CA LYS A 243 17.28 -6.22 3.98
C LYS A 243 16.62 -7.18 3.01
N HIS A 244 15.37 -6.94 2.63
CA HIS A 244 14.62 -7.76 1.69
C HIS A 244 14.76 -7.33 0.22
N LEU A 245 15.49 -6.25 -0.08
CA LEU A 245 15.84 -5.83 -1.43
C LEU A 245 17.19 -6.43 -1.81
N GLN A 246 17.29 -7.10 -2.94
CA GLN A 246 18.57 -7.64 -3.42
C GLN A 246 19.51 -6.53 -3.87
N ILE A 247 20.82 -6.79 -3.89
CA ILE A 247 21.82 -5.89 -4.49
C ILE A 247 21.49 -5.73 -5.97
N GLY A 248 21.51 -4.49 -6.48
CA GLY A 248 21.04 -4.15 -7.83
C GLY A 248 19.52 -3.97 -7.93
N GLY A 249 18.75 -4.33 -6.90
CA GLY A 249 17.30 -4.15 -6.85
C GLY A 249 16.87 -2.69 -6.76
N THR A 250 15.65 -2.41 -7.23
CA THR A 250 15.10 -1.04 -7.27
C THR A 250 14.09 -0.81 -6.16
N LEU A 251 14.25 0.30 -5.43
CA LEU A 251 13.32 0.80 -4.42
C LEU A 251 12.62 2.07 -4.94
N TYR A 252 11.29 2.07 -4.91
CA TYR A 252 10.45 3.23 -5.18
C TYR A 252 9.85 3.75 -3.88
N LEU A 253 10.05 5.04 -3.58
CA LEU A 253 9.44 5.75 -2.46
C LEU A 253 8.48 6.83 -2.98
N GLY A 254 7.43 7.17 -2.22
CA GLY A 254 6.54 8.28 -2.56
C GLY A 254 7.26 9.63 -2.51
N HIS A 255 6.72 10.63 -3.20
CA HIS A 255 7.38 11.92 -3.42
C HIS A 255 7.78 12.68 -2.13
N SER A 256 7.06 12.47 -1.03
CA SER A 256 7.32 13.12 0.28
C SER A 256 8.18 12.27 1.23
N GLU A 257 8.72 11.16 0.75
CA GLU A 257 9.49 10.20 1.55
C GLU A 257 10.97 10.29 1.24
N SER A 258 11.81 9.90 2.17
CA SER A 258 13.27 9.92 2.01
C SER A 258 13.90 8.67 2.61
N LEU A 259 15.11 8.33 2.15
CA LEU A 259 15.86 7.15 2.59
C LEU A 259 16.54 7.29 3.95
N GLN A 260 16.48 8.47 4.56
CA GLN A 260 17.14 8.73 5.84
C GLN A 260 18.62 8.28 5.80
N ASP A 261 19.04 7.44 6.74
CA ASP A 261 20.42 6.95 6.88
C ASP A 261 20.87 6.03 5.73
N LEU A 262 19.95 5.48 4.94
CA LEU A 262 20.28 4.52 3.88
C LEU A 262 20.82 5.15 2.59
N ILE A 263 20.87 6.48 2.51
CA ILE A 263 21.31 7.20 1.30
C ILE A 263 22.73 6.80 0.81
N HIS A 264 23.60 6.36 1.73
CA HIS A 264 24.98 5.94 1.42
C HIS A 264 25.11 4.52 0.85
N TYR A 265 24.01 3.78 0.78
CA TYR A 265 23.96 2.38 0.34
C TYR A 265 23.25 2.21 -1.01
N VAL A 266 22.85 3.31 -1.61
CA VAL A 266 22.05 3.33 -2.86
C VAL A 266 22.59 4.32 -3.86
N LYS A 267 22.31 4.05 -5.13
CA LYS A 267 22.40 5.02 -6.22
C LYS A 267 21.02 5.58 -6.52
N ARG A 268 20.86 6.89 -6.44
CA ARG A 268 19.63 7.57 -6.89
C ARG A 268 19.64 7.66 -8.42
N VAL A 269 18.60 7.17 -9.07
CA VAL A 269 18.47 7.13 -10.54
C VAL A 269 17.29 7.94 -11.08
N GLY A 270 16.45 8.45 -10.19
CA GLY A 270 15.28 9.27 -10.53
C GLY A 270 14.68 9.94 -9.31
N GLN A 271 13.48 10.50 -9.47
CA GLN A 271 12.73 11.11 -8.38
C GLN A 271 12.23 10.01 -7.45
N ASN A 272 12.84 9.91 -6.26
CA ASN A 272 12.56 8.86 -5.27
C ASN A 272 12.65 7.43 -5.83
N ILE A 273 13.60 7.23 -6.76
CA ILE A 273 13.95 5.95 -7.35
C ILE A 273 15.40 5.64 -7.00
N PHE A 274 15.63 4.49 -6.37
CA PHE A 274 16.93 4.13 -5.82
C PHE A 274 17.29 2.69 -6.18
N ILE A 275 18.57 2.46 -6.51
CA ILE A 275 19.15 1.13 -6.73
C ILE A 275 20.03 0.81 -5.53
N LYS A 276 19.82 -0.36 -4.92
CA LYS A 276 20.67 -0.85 -3.84
C LYS A 276 22.04 -1.25 -4.38
N GLU A 277 23.12 -0.62 -3.90
CA GLU A 277 24.48 -0.91 -4.33
C GLU A 277 25.20 -1.87 -3.39
N LYS A 278 24.90 -1.84 -2.10
CA LYS A 278 25.53 -2.68 -1.07
C LYS A 278 24.60 -2.85 0.14
N ASP A 279 24.86 -3.86 0.94
CA ASP A 279 24.19 -4.03 2.24
C ASP A 279 24.74 -3.03 3.26
N PHE A 280 23.90 -2.67 4.25
CA PHE A 280 24.36 -1.97 5.43
C PHE A 280 24.95 -2.98 6.43
N ILE A 281 26.04 -2.60 7.05
CA ILE A 281 26.74 -3.38 8.07
C ILE A 281 26.04 -3.19 9.42
#